data_c6edaa833dfb0a39205d719198f29d73
#
_entry.id   c6edaa833dfb0a39205d719198f29d73
#
_cell.length_a   1.000
_cell.length_b   1.000
_cell.length_c   1.000
_cell.angle_alpha   90.00
_cell.angle_beta   90.00
_cell.angle_gamma   90.00
#
_symmetry.space_group_name_H-M   'P 1'
#
loop_
_entity.id
_entity.type
_entity.pdbx_description
1 polymer ?
#
loop_
_entity_poly.entity_id
_entity_poly.type
_entity_poly.pdbx_seq_one_letter_code
_entity_poly.pdbx_strand_id
1 'polypeptide(L)'
;MTPLLQVHEVALAFSGVRAVDGASFDVEEGSITGLIGPNGAGKSTLFNCVSGFLRAQSGRVTLDGRRIDRLSPHRIARAGLVRTFQTPRALTRMTVVENVLLGAPRHPGEQLGRRGASREREARARAAELLALVGLDTHAGALAGTLSGGQRKLLDLIRALMAEPRLLLLDEPMAGVSPTLRVQLLQHIRELRDRDGITLLIVEHDLDFVMGASDRIVVMNDGRVIADGTPDEVRGDERVVDAYLGARHVAA
;
A
#
# COMPACT_ATOMS: atom_id res chain seq x y z
N MET A 1 19.88 6.66 -6.79
CA MET A 1 18.76 7.24 -6.01
C MET A 1 18.90 6.76 -4.58
N THR A 2 18.41 7.50 -3.59
CA THR A 2 18.51 7.07 -2.19
C THR A 2 17.23 6.28 -1.86
N PRO A 3 17.32 5.04 -1.32
CA PRO A 3 16.12 4.28 -1.01
C PRO A 3 15.35 4.93 0.15
N LEU A 4 14.04 5.10 -0.03
CA LEU A 4 13.13 5.57 1.01
C LEU A 4 12.82 4.49 2.04
N LEU A 5 12.55 3.26 1.57
CA LEU A 5 12.37 2.08 2.43
C LEU A 5 13.49 1.09 2.18
N GLN A 6 14.07 0.56 3.27
CA GLN A 6 15.01 -0.54 3.18
C GLN A 6 14.53 -1.68 4.09
N VAL A 7 14.43 -2.87 3.51
CA VAL A 7 14.15 -4.12 4.20
C VAL A 7 15.41 -4.96 4.14
N HIS A 8 15.96 -5.34 5.31
CA HIS A 8 17.25 -6.04 5.38
C HIS A 8 17.13 -7.28 6.26
N GLU A 9 17.29 -8.44 5.63
CA GLU A 9 17.32 -9.78 6.26
C GLU A 9 16.16 -10.03 7.24
N VAL A 10 14.96 -9.53 6.88
CA VAL A 10 13.77 -9.70 7.71
C VAL A 10 13.36 -11.16 7.72
N ALA A 11 13.23 -11.73 8.92
CA ALA A 11 12.75 -13.10 9.09
C ALA A 11 11.67 -13.19 10.17
N LEU A 12 10.69 -14.06 9.91
CA LEU A 12 9.60 -14.38 10.84
C LEU A 12 9.08 -15.80 10.59
N ALA A 13 9.00 -16.59 11.68
CA ALA A 13 8.45 -17.94 11.66
C ALA A 13 7.23 -18.05 12.57
N PHE A 14 6.25 -18.86 12.17
CA PHE A 14 5.09 -19.25 12.97
C PHE A 14 5.12 -20.76 13.20
N SER A 15 5.11 -21.18 14.45
CA SER A 15 5.08 -22.61 14.81
C SER A 15 6.09 -23.48 14.02
N GLY A 16 7.29 -22.96 13.79
CA GLY A 16 8.36 -23.64 13.05
C GLY A 16 8.35 -23.45 11.54
N VAL A 17 7.30 -22.87 10.95
CA VAL A 17 7.24 -22.54 9.52
C VAL A 17 7.80 -21.14 9.30
N ARG A 18 8.86 -21.02 8.49
CA ARG A 18 9.44 -19.72 8.13
C ARG A 18 8.59 -19.03 7.06
N ALA A 19 7.71 -18.15 7.51
CA ALA A 19 6.85 -17.37 6.61
C ALA A 19 7.60 -16.25 5.87
N VAL A 20 8.68 -15.72 6.49
CA VAL A 20 9.68 -14.84 5.86
C VAL A 20 11.04 -15.33 6.31
N ASP A 21 11.98 -15.49 5.38
CA ASP A 21 13.29 -16.09 5.61
C ASP A 21 14.42 -15.24 4.99
N GLY A 22 14.76 -14.15 5.68
CA GLY A 22 15.86 -13.28 5.28
C GLY A 22 15.54 -12.36 4.08
N ALA A 23 14.28 -11.92 3.94
CA ALA A 23 13.88 -11.03 2.85
C ALA A 23 14.63 -9.70 2.91
N SER A 24 15.22 -9.30 1.77
CA SER A 24 15.95 -8.04 1.61
C SER A 24 15.61 -7.40 0.27
N PHE A 25 15.21 -6.12 0.29
CA PHE A 25 14.99 -5.27 -0.89
C PHE A 25 14.88 -3.81 -0.47
N ASP A 26 14.99 -2.93 -1.45
CA ASP A 26 14.86 -1.49 -1.28
C ASP A 26 13.71 -0.93 -2.12
N VAL A 27 13.09 0.18 -1.66
CA VAL A 27 12.11 0.96 -2.42
C VAL A 27 12.65 2.37 -2.59
N GLU A 28 12.87 2.76 -3.83
CA GLU A 28 13.39 4.08 -4.19
C GLU A 28 12.32 5.16 -3.98
N GLU A 29 12.74 6.36 -3.56
CA GLU A 29 11.83 7.49 -3.39
C GLU A 29 11.23 7.93 -4.73
N GLY A 30 9.92 8.19 -4.76
CA GLY A 30 9.18 8.58 -5.96
C GLY A 30 8.97 7.45 -6.97
N SER A 31 9.21 6.19 -6.59
CA SER A 31 8.99 5.02 -7.46
C SER A 31 7.75 4.22 -7.08
N ILE A 32 7.30 3.39 -8.01
CA ILE A 32 6.31 2.34 -7.78
C ILE A 32 7.03 1.00 -7.77
N THR A 33 7.08 0.33 -6.63
CA THR A 33 7.64 -1.03 -6.51
C THR A 33 6.51 -2.04 -6.35
N GLY A 34 6.50 -3.09 -7.18
CA GLY A 34 5.61 -4.23 -7.05
C GLY A 34 6.22 -5.34 -6.21
N LEU A 35 5.49 -5.89 -5.27
CA LEU A 35 5.88 -7.09 -4.51
C LEU A 35 4.95 -8.24 -4.91
N ILE A 36 5.48 -9.18 -5.67
CA ILE A 36 4.72 -10.30 -6.24
C ILE A 36 5.24 -11.66 -5.77
N GLY A 37 4.53 -12.71 -6.11
CA GLY A 37 4.89 -14.09 -5.80
C GLY A 37 3.65 -14.98 -5.63
N PRO A 38 3.80 -16.30 -5.64
CA PRO A 38 2.69 -17.24 -5.46
C PRO A 38 2.00 -17.10 -4.09
N ASN A 39 0.85 -17.75 -3.94
CA ASN A 39 0.18 -17.83 -2.65
C ASN A 39 1.06 -18.57 -1.64
N GLY A 40 1.16 -18.05 -0.42
CA GLY A 40 2.06 -18.61 0.59
C GLY A 40 3.51 -18.11 0.52
N ALA A 41 3.92 -17.33 -0.49
CA ALA A 41 5.29 -16.83 -0.62
C ALA A 41 5.77 -15.89 0.51
N GLY A 42 4.89 -15.52 1.46
CA GLY A 42 5.28 -14.67 2.60
C GLY A 42 5.00 -13.17 2.43
N LYS A 43 4.46 -12.74 1.30
CA LYS A 43 4.20 -11.32 0.98
C LYS A 43 3.42 -10.57 2.07
N SER A 44 2.24 -11.08 2.43
CA SER A 44 1.38 -10.45 3.45
C SER A 44 2.03 -10.45 4.83
N THR A 45 2.83 -11.47 5.16
CA THR A 45 3.61 -11.54 6.41
C THR A 45 4.68 -10.45 6.41
N LEU A 46 5.43 -10.30 5.33
CA LEU A 46 6.45 -9.27 5.17
C LEU A 46 5.82 -7.87 5.22
N PHE A 47 4.70 -7.66 4.55
CA PHE A 47 3.93 -6.41 4.58
C PHE A 47 3.47 -6.05 6.00
N ASN A 48 3.04 -7.06 6.78
CA ASN A 48 2.70 -6.88 8.19
C ASN A 48 3.92 -6.51 9.05
N CYS A 49 5.11 -7.07 8.75
CA CYS A 49 6.34 -6.69 9.43
C CYS A 49 6.74 -5.24 9.11
N VAL A 50 6.71 -4.85 7.83
CA VAL A 50 7.05 -3.48 7.38
C VAL A 50 6.10 -2.45 7.99
N SER A 51 4.81 -2.76 8.09
CA SER A 51 3.79 -1.85 8.63
C SER A 51 3.59 -1.95 10.16
N GLY A 52 4.39 -2.79 10.86
CA GLY A 52 4.40 -2.90 12.33
C GLY A 52 3.24 -3.69 12.93
N PHE A 53 2.43 -4.38 12.11
CA PHE A 53 1.37 -5.29 12.60
C PHE A 53 1.94 -6.63 13.10
N LEU A 54 3.09 -7.04 12.56
CA LEU A 54 3.87 -8.17 13.07
C LEU A 54 5.29 -7.70 13.38
N ARG A 55 5.90 -8.32 14.39
CA ARG A 55 7.27 -8.04 14.77
C ARG A 55 8.19 -9.12 14.19
N ALA A 56 9.13 -8.72 13.34
CA ALA A 56 10.15 -9.61 12.82
C ALA A 56 11.01 -10.19 13.95
N GLN A 57 11.44 -11.44 13.82
CA GLN A 57 12.34 -12.10 14.76
C GLN A 57 13.79 -11.64 14.55
N SER A 58 14.17 -11.38 13.29
CA SER A 58 15.48 -10.84 12.93
C SER A 58 15.36 -9.85 11.77
N GLY A 59 16.48 -9.20 11.44
CA GLY A 59 16.55 -8.19 10.39
C GLY A 59 16.17 -6.79 10.88
N ARG A 60 15.97 -5.90 9.94
CA ARG A 60 15.58 -4.51 10.21
C ARG A 60 14.80 -3.92 9.04
N VAL A 61 13.95 -2.96 9.37
CA VAL A 61 13.26 -2.12 8.38
C VAL A 61 13.57 -0.67 8.71
N THR A 62 14.02 0.10 7.72
CA THR A 62 14.27 1.53 7.84
C THR A 62 13.42 2.31 6.84
N LEU A 63 12.91 3.45 7.28
CA LEU A 63 12.21 4.44 6.45
C LEU A 63 13.00 5.74 6.55
N ASP A 64 13.46 6.26 5.41
CA ASP A 64 14.30 7.45 5.35
C ASP A 64 15.48 7.39 6.34
N GLY A 65 16.23 6.28 6.31
CA GLY A 65 17.35 5.99 7.20
C GLY A 65 16.97 5.72 8.67
N ARG A 66 15.72 5.93 9.07
CA ARG A 66 15.25 5.72 10.43
C ARG A 66 14.68 4.33 10.62
N ARG A 67 15.14 3.61 11.63
CA ARG A 67 14.64 2.27 11.97
C ARG A 67 13.19 2.31 12.45
N ILE A 68 12.30 1.51 11.82
CA ILE A 68 10.85 1.50 12.12
C ILE A 68 10.31 0.14 12.59
N ASP A 69 11.04 -0.97 12.43
CA ASP A 69 10.59 -2.35 12.75
C ASP A 69 10.24 -2.58 14.24
N ARG A 70 10.59 -1.64 15.11
CA ARG A 70 10.23 -1.68 16.54
C ARG A 70 9.13 -0.68 16.93
N LEU A 71 8.63 0.07 15.97
CA LEU A 71 7.57 1.05 16.21
C LEU A 71 6.19 0.39 16.10
N SER A 72 5.20 0.95 16.79
CA SER A 72 3.80 0.58 16.62
C SER A 72 3.26 1.10 15.27
N PRO A 73 2.22 0.47 14.67
CA PRO A 73 1.67 0.89 13.38
C PRO A 73 1.35 2.38 13.32
N HIS A 74 0.79 2.94 14.39
CA HIS A 74 0.45 4.36 14.43
C HIS A 74 1.69 5.27 14.42
N ARG A 75 2.83 4.84 15.01
CA ARG A 75 4.09 5.59 14.95
C ARG A 75 4.75 5.49 13.58
N ILE A 76 4.59 4.35 12.93
CA ILE A 76 5.03 4.13 11.54
C ILE A 76 4.23 5.04 10.59
N ALA A 77 2.90 5.11 10.77
CA ALA A 77 2.06 6.02 9.99
C ALA A 77 2.47 7.49 10.17
N ARG A 78 2.76 7.92 11.41
CA ARG A 78 3.30 9.26 11.69
C ARG A 78 4.70 9.51 11.12
N ALA A 79 5.46 8.46 10.86
CA ALA A 79 6.76 8.56 10.19
C ALA A 79 6.62 8.68 8.65
N GLY A 80 5.40 8.59 8.12
CA GLY A 80 5.09 8.78 6.70
C GLY A 80 4.84 7.49 5.91
N LEU A 81 4.78 6.31 6.56
CA LEU A 81 4.40 5.07 5.90
C LEU A 81 2.95 4.72 6.25
N VAL A 82 2.06 4.83 5.28
CA VAL A 82 0.62 4.51 5.44
C VAL A 82 0.28 3.27 4.62
N ARG A 83 -0.65 2.45 5.11
CA ARG A 83 -1.09 1.23 4.47
C ARG A 83 -2.60 1.21 4.28
N THR A 84 -3.05 0.76 3.09
CA THR A 84 -4.43 0.29 2.89
C THR A 84 -4.56 -1.18 3.31
N PHE A 85 -5.80 -1.65 3.45
CA PHE A 85 -6.06 -3.04 3.80
C PHE A 85 -6.79 -3.74 2.66
N GLN A 86 -6.56 -5.03 2.49
CA GLN A 86 -7.22 -5.88 1.50
C GLN A 86 -8.76 -5.75 1.54
N THR A 87 -9.33 -5.72 2.75
CA THR A 87 -10.75 -5.44 2.95
C THR A 87 -10.94 -3.99 3.34
N PRO A 88 -11.68 -3.19 2.55
CA PRO A 88 -11.95 -1.79 2.87
C PRO A 88 -12.60 -1.63 4.24
N ARG A 89 -12.05 -0.72 5.05
CA ARG A 89 -12.54 -0.42 6.41
C ARG A 89 -13.31 0.88 6.46
N ALA A 90 -14.15 1.12 5.45
CA ALA A 90 -15.04 2.29 5.45
C ALA A 90 -16.01 2.24 6.63
N LEU A 91 -16.13 3.35 7.34
CA LEU A 91 -17.13 3.51 8.41
C LEU A 91 -18.49 3.77 7.76
N THR A 92 -19.28 2.72 7.63
CA THR A 92 -20.50 2.68 6.82
C THR A 92 -21.60 3.64 7.27
N ARG A 93 -21.58 4.07 8.55
CA ARG A 93 -22.53 5.03 9.14
C ARG A 93 -22.05 6.48 9.08
N MET A 94 -20.87 6.73 8.55
CA MET A 94 -20.34 8.07 8.28
C MET A 94 -20.49 8.39 6.79
N THR A 95 -20.55 9.66 6.46
CA THR A 95 -20.52 10.11 5.08
C THR A 95 -19.18 9.81 4.42
N VAL A 96 -19.15 9.86 3.10
CA VAL A 96 -17.93 9.64 2.31
C VAL A 96 -16.87 10.68 2.68
N VAL A 97 -17.24 11.96 2.73
CA VAL A 97 -16.30 13.03 3.11
C VAL A 97 -15.81 12.90 4.54
N GLU A 98 -16.65 12.51 5.49
CA GLU A 98 -16.23 12.26 6.88
C GLU A 98 -15.22 11.12 6.96
N ASN A 99 -15.42 10.04 6.19
CA ASN A 99 -14.45 8.96 6.09
C ASN A 99 -13.08 9.44 5.60
N VAL A 100 -13.03 10.30 4.59
CA VAL A 100 -11.77 10.89 4.08
C VAL A 100 -11.10 11.74 5.16
N LEU A 101 -11.86 12.62 5.83
CA LEU A 101 -11.36 13.51 6.87
C LEU A 101 -10.72 12.77 8.05
N LEU A 102 -11.14 11.53 8.36
CA LEU A 102 -10.48 10.69 9.38
C LEU A 102 -9.02 10.38 9.07
N GLY A 103 -8.61 10.43 7.79
CA GLY A 103 -7.23 10.25 7.38
C GLY A 103 -6.33 11.46 7.63
N ALA A 104 -6.88 12.62 7.97
CA ALA A 104 -6.08 13.84 8.16
C ALA A 104 -5.02 13.67 9.26
N PRO A 105 -3.76 14.15 9.05
CA PRO A 105 -2.64 13.94 9.97
C PRO A 105 -2.86 14.47 11.38
N ARG A 106 -3.75 15.44 11.52
CA ARG A 106 -4.20 16.02 12.79
C ARG A 106 -5.68 16.29 12.66
N HIS A 107 -6.48 15.61 13.46
CA HIS A 107 -7.94 15.78 13.40
C HIS A 107 -8.31 17.27 13.62
N PRO A 108 -9.14 17.88 12.76
CA PRO A 108 -9.53 19.29 12.88
C PRO A 108 -10.08 19.68 14.26
N GLY A 109 -10.73 18.75 14.96
CA GLY A 109 -11.30 18.95 16.31
C GLY A 109 -10.28 18.95 17.47
N GLU A 110 -9.00 18.65 17.23
CA GLU A 110 -7.98 18.59 18.30
C GLU A 110 -7.44 19.98 18.71
N GLN A 111 -7.76 21.04 17.97
CA GLN A 111 -7.31 22.41 18.25
C GLN A 111 -8.47 23.39 18.22
N LEU A 112 -8.75 23.96 19.39
CA LEU A 112 -9.74 25.05 19.55
C LEU A 112 -9.16 26.39 19.03
N GLY A 113 -10.01 27.19 18.36
CA GLY A 113 -9.70 28.55 17.94
C GLY A 113 -9.42 28.74 16.44
N ARG A 114 -8.96 29.94 16.04
CA ARG A 114 -8.75 30.34 14.63
C ARG A 114 -7.84 29.39 13.83
N ARG A 115 -6.83 28.78 14.48
CA ARG A 115 -5.93 27.82 13.84
C ARG A 115 -6.62 26.50 13.53
N GLY A 116 -7.56 26.06 14.37
CA GLY A 116 -8.39 24.88 14.11
C GLY A 116 -9.29 25.06 12.91
N ALA A 117 -9.95 26.24 12.80
CA ALA A 117 -10.85 26.56 11.68
C ALA A 117 -10.11 26.68 10.32
N SER A 118 -8.84 27.16 10.30
CA SER A 118 -8.03 27.18 9.07
C SER A 118 -7.70 25.77 8.60
N ARG A 119 -7.23 24.93 9.52
CA ARG A 119 -6.88 23.52 9.21
C ARG A 119 -8.08 22.69 8.79
N GLU A 120 -9.23 22.93 9.38
CA GLU A 120 -10.45 22.26 8.96
C GLU A 120 -10.82 22.62 7.51
N ARG A 121 -10.70 23.88 7.13
CA ARG A 121 -10.92 24.32 5.74
C ARG A 121 -9.92 23.68 4.78
N GLU A 122 -8.64 23.66 5.14
CA GLU A 122 -7.58 23.02 4.36
C GLU A 122 -7.83 21.50 4.20
N ALA A 123 -8.18 20.81 5.29
CA ALA A 123 -8.53 19.39 5.26
C ALA A 123 -9.75 19.11 4.39
N ARG A 124 -10.80 19.94 4.47
CA ARG A 124 -12.00 19.82 3.62
C ARG A 124 -11.70 20.09 2.16
N ALA A 125 -10.87 21.08 1.85
CA ALA A 125 -10.44 21.37 0.50
C ALA A 125 -9.65 20.17 -0.08
N ARG A 126 -8.69 19.63 0.68
CA ARG A 126 -7.93 18.45 0.27
C ARG A 126 -8.82 17.21 0.11
N ALA A 127 -9.79 17.01 0.99
CA ALA A 127 -10.75 15.92 0.86
C ALA A 127 -11.60 16.05 -0.42
N ALA A 128 -12.02 17.26 -0.79
CA ALA A 128 -12.76 17.50 -2.03
C ALA A 128 -11.91 17.21 -3.28
N GLU A 129 -10.63 17.61 -3.29
CA GLU A 129 -9.69 17.28 -4.37
C GLU A 129 -9.50 15.77 -4.52
N LEU A 130 -9.30 15.05 -3.41
CA LEU A 130 -9.12 13.60 -3.43
C LEU A 130 -10.40 12.87 -3.86
N LEU A 131 -11.57 13.35 -3.46
CA LEU A 131 -12.85 12.81 -3.92
C LEU A 131 -13.05 13.01 -5.43
N ALA A 132 -12.72 14.20 -5.95
CA ALA A 132 -12.78 14.50 -7.38
C ALA A 132 -11.80 13.62 -8.17
N LEU A 133 -10.58 13.40 -7.65
CA LEU A 133 -9.57 12.54 -8.27
C LEU A 133 -10.11 11.14 -8.59
N VAL A 134 -10.92 10.56 -7.70
CA VAL A 134 -11.46 9.21 -7.88
C VAL A 134 -12.92 9.17 -8.31
N GLY A 135 -13.52 10.31 -8.68
CA GLY A 135 -14.92 10.41 -9.14
C GLY A 135 -15.95 10.12 -8.06
N LEU A 136 -15.64 10.39 -6.80
CA LEU A 136 -16.55 10.24 -5.65
C LEU A 136 -17.08 11.58 -5.09
N ASP A 137 -16.80 12.69 -5.76
CA ASP A 137 -17.23 14.03 -5.37
C ASP A 137 -18.75 14.16 -5.25
N THR A 138 -19.51 13.58 -6.20
CA THR A 138 -20.97 13.55 -6.17
C THR A 138 -21.55 12.71 -5.02
N HIS A 139 -20.74 11.83 -4.42
CA HIS A 139 -21.11 10.98 -3.29
C HIS A 139 -20.67 11.54 -1.93
N ALA A 140 -20.02 12.72 -1.90
CA ALA A 140 -19.39 13.26 -0.68
C ALA A 140 -20.30 13.27 0.55
N GLY A 141 -21.57 13.64 0.39
CA GLY A 141 -22.58 13.67 1.44
C GLY A 141 -23.33 12.35 1.68
N ALA A 142 -23.13 11.34 0.81
CA ALA A 142 -23.79 10.04 0.97
C ALA A 142 -23.11 9.21 2.07
N LEU A 143 -23.84 8.28 2.69
CA LEU A 143 -23.25 7.33 3.64
C LEU A 143 -22.31 6.38 2.91
N ALA A 144 -21.12 6.14 3.46
CA ALA A 144 -20.15 5.22 2.85
C ALA A 144 -20.66 3.78 2.71
N GLY A 145 -21.68 3.40 3.50
CA GLY A 145 -22.36 2.11 3.37
C GLY A 145 -23.12 1.92 2.05
N THR A 146 -23.49 3.00 1.35
CA THR A 146 -24.21 2.94 0.07
C THR A 146 -23.29 2.74 -1.13
N LEU A 147 -21.98 2.91 -0.94
CA LEU A 147 -20.98 2.73 -2.00
C LEU A 147 -20.86 1.25 -2.41
N SER A 148 -20.58 1.01 -3.69
CA SER A 148 -20.18 -0.30 -4.20
C SER A 148 -18.86 -0.78 -3.60
N GLY A 149 -18.52 -2.06 -3.75
CA GLY A 149 -17.24 -2.61 -3.28
C GLY A 149 -16.02 -1.88 -3.86
N GLY A 150 -16.04 -1.60 -5.17
CA GLY A 150 -14.97 -0.84 -5.84
C GLY A 150 -14.88 0.60 -5.35
N GLN A 151 -16.00 1.29 -5.20
CA GLN A 151 -16.03 2.66 -4.66
C GLN A 151 -15.51 2.72 -3.22
N ARG A 152 -15.79 1.71 -2.39
CA ARG A 152 -15.21 1.63 -1.04
C ARG A 152 -13.70 1.46 -1.06
N LYS A 153 -13.14 0.75 -2.05
CA LYS A 153 -11.68 0.66 -2.21
C LYS A 153 -11.06 2.00 -2.60
N LEU A 154 -11.68 2.75 -3.50
CA LEU A 154 -11.26 4.10 -3.83
C LEU A 154 -11.34 5.02 -2.60
N LEU A 155 -12.40 4.91 -1.80
CA LEU A 155 -12.53 5.66 -0.55
C LEU A 155 -11.41 5.32 0.44
N ASP A 156 -11.01 4.04 0.54
CA ASP A 156 -9.91 3.61 1.42
C ASP A 156 -8.56 4.14 0.94
N LEU A 157 -8.34 4.18 -0.38
CA LEU A 157 -7.15 4.77 -1.00
C LEU A 157 -7.05 6.27 -0.67
N ILE A 158 -8.10 7.05 -0.95
CA ILE A 158 -8.03 8.50 -0.72
C ILE A 158 -8.00 8.85 0.78
N ARG A 159 -8.56 8.02 1.65
CA ARG A 159 -8.39 8.15 3.10
C ARG A 159 -6.93 7.95 3.52
N ALA A 160 -6.23 7.00 2.90
CA ALA A 160 -4.80 6.80 3.13
C ALA A 160 -3.96 7.99 2.60
N LEU A 161 -4.33 8.54 1.45
CA LEU A 161 -3.70 9.72 0.87
C LEU A 161 -3.94 11.00 1.68
N MET A 162 -5.07 11.09 2.37
CA MET A 162 -5.36 12.21 3.27
C MET A 162 -4.35 12.32 4.42
N ALA A 163 -3.66 11.23 4.76
CA ALA A 163 -2.58 11.21 5.74
C ALA A 163 -1.26 11.78 5.21
N GLU A 164 -1.19 12.23 3.95
CA GLU A 164 0.00 12.78 3.30
C GLU A 164 1.22 11.85 3.43
N PRO A 165 1.11 10.58 2.98
CA PRO A 165 2.17 9.61 3.14
C PRO A 165 3.37 9.93 2.24
N ARG A 166 4.60 9.65 2.72
CA ARG A 166 5.79 9.57 1.85
C ARG A 166 5.86 8.21 1.15
N LEU A 167 5.44 7.15 1.84
CA LEU A 167 5.33 5.79 1.31
C LEU A 167 3.93 5.24 1.55
N LEU A 168 3.25 4.86 0.49
CA LEU A 168 1.94 4.22 0.54
C LEU A 168 2.07 2.73 0.22
N LEU A 169 1.65 1.89 1.16
CA LEU A 169 1.57 0.45 0.99
C LEU A 169 0.16 0.08 0.52
N LEU A 170 0.04 -0.49 -0.68
CA LEU A 170 -1.21 -0.97 -1.25
C LEU A 170 -1.28 -2.50 -1.19
N ASP A 171 -2.28 -3.03 -0.50
CA ASP A 171 -2.49 -4.47 -0.29
C ASP A 171 -3.65 -4.96 -1.15
N GLU A 172 -3.34 -5.61 -2.27
CA GLU A 172 -4.27 -6.14 -3.27
C GLU A 172 -5.35 -5.10 -3.69
N PRO A 173 -4.94 -3.91 -4.17
CA PRO A 173 -5.89 -2.85 -4.50
C PRO A 173 -6.86 -3.25 -5.63
N MET A 174 -6.49 -4.22 -6.48
CA MET A 174 -7.31 -4.67 -7.63
C MET A 174 -8.28 -5.80 -7.31
N ALA A 175 -8.19 -6.45 -6.15
CA ALA A 175 -9.07 -7.57 -5.81
C ALA A 175 -10.55 -7.12 -5.78
N GLY A 176 -11.42 -7.79 -6.55
CA GLY A 176 -12.86 -7.47 -6.64
C GLY A 176 -13.21 -6.14 -7.30
N VAL A 177 -12.26 -5.52 -8.02
CA VAL A 177 -12.47 -4.29 -8.78
C VAL A 177 -12.82 -4.64 -10.24
N SER A 178 -13.82 -3.94 -10.83
CA SER A 178 -14.21 -4.15 -12.22
C SER A 178 -13.07 -3.76 -13.18
N PRO A 179 -13.00 -4.34 -14.40
CA PRO A 179 -11.95 -4.03 -15.37
C PRO A 179 -11.82 -2.53 -15.67
N THR A 180 -12.94 -1.84 -15.85
CA THR A 180 -12.96 -0.39 -16.11
C THR A 180 -12.34 0.39 -14.94
N LEU A 181 -12.69 0.04 -13.70
CA LEU A 181 -12.18 0.72 -12.53
C LEU A 181 -10.70 0.39 -12.27
N ARG A 182 -10.21 -0.78 -12.70
CA ARG A 182 -8.78 -1.12 -12.64
C ARG A 182 -7.92 -0.17 -13.48
N VAL A 183 -8.37 0.13 -14.70
CA VAL A 183 -7.69 1.09 -15.59
C VAL A 183 -7.62 2.48 -14.95
N GLN A 184 -8.74 2.93 -14.41
CA GLN A 184 -8.79 4.23 -13.69
C GLN A 184 -7.87 4.24 -12.48
N LEU A 185 -7.90 3.17 -11.65
CA LEU A 185 -7.04 3.09 -10.46
C LEU A 185 -5.56 3.08 -10.83
N LEU A 186 -5.16 2.38 -11.90
CA LEU A 186 -3.79 2.41 -12.41
C LEU A 186 -3.37 3.83 -12.82
N GLN A 187 -4.25 4.53 -13.53
CA GLN A 187 -4.01 5.92 -13.93
C GLN A 187 -3.83 6.81 -12.69
N HIS A 188 -4.72 6.72 -11.69
CA HIS A 188 -4.61 7.50 -10.46
C HIS A 188 -3.33 7.18 -9.67
N ILE A 189 -2.92 5.91 -9.59
CA ILE A 189 -1.66 5.51 -8.96
C ILE A 189 -0.46 6.19 -9.63
N ARG A 190 -0.43 6.23 -10.97
CA ARG A 190 0.63 6.90 -11.72
C ARG A 190 0.59 8.41 -11.53
N GLU A 191 -0.60 9.03 -11.59
CA GLU A 191 -0.79 10.46 -11.33
C GLU A 191 -0.29 10.87 -9.94
N LEU A 192 -0.55 10.05 -8.91
CA LEU A 192 -0.07 10.28 -7.56
C LEU A 192 1.47 10.27 -7.48
N ARG A 193 2.12 9.32 -8.16
CA ARG A 193 3.57 9.29 -8.25
C ARG A 193 4.09 10.54 -8.98
N ASP A 194 3.58 10.81 -10.17
CA ASP A 194 4.13 11.82 -11.09
C ASP A 194 3.90 13.26 -10.60
N ARG A 195 2.72 13.53 -10.01
CA ARG A 195 2.34 14.86 -9.55
C ARG A 195 2.73 15.13 -8.10
N ASP A 196 2.48 14.17 -7.23
CA ASP A 196 2.61 14.36 -5.77
C ASP A 196 3.93 13.75 -5.23
N GLY A 197 4.73 13.08 -6.08
CA GLY A 197 6.01 12.46 -5.69
C GLY A 197 5.86 11.31 -4.68
N ILE A 198 4.69 10.71 -4.58
CA ILE A 198 4.40 9.64 -3.61
C ILE A 198 5.12 8.36 -4.02
N THR A 199 5.82 7.75 -3.08
CA THR A 199 6.41 6.42 -3.24
C THR A 199 5.36 5.35 -2.96
N LEU A 200 5.31 4.30 -3.77
CA LEU A 200 4.34 3.22 -3.62
C LEU A 200 5.03 1.85 -3.53
N LEU A 201 4.55 1.02 -2.62
CA LEU A 201 4.84 -0.42 -2.59
C LEU A 201 3.52 -1.18 -2.68
N ILE A 202 3.35 -1.97 -3.76
CA ILE A 202 2.09 -2.62 -4.12
C ILE A 202 2.25 -4.13 -4.00
N VAL A 203 1.45 -4.79 -3.18
CA VAL A 203 1.31 -6.25 -3.21
C VAL A 203 0.13 -6.60 -4.09
N GLU A 204 0.37 -7.40 -5.11
CA GLU A 204 -0.67 -7.86 -6.05
C GLU A 204 -0.34 -9.26 -6.58
N HIS A 205 -1.37 -9.91 -7.06
CA HIS A 205 -1.28 -11.21 -7.76
C HIS A 205 -1.64 -11.09 -9.26
N ASP A 206 -2.18 -9.95 -9.67
CA ASP A 206 -2.44 -9.62 -11.08
C ASP A 206 -1.14 -9.11 -11.71
N LEU A 207 -0.44 -10.04 -12.40
CA LEU A 207 0.87 -9.77 -13.00
C LEU A 207 0.82 -8.67 -14.06
N ASP A 208 -0.22 -8.65 -14.89
CA ASP A 208 -0.35 -7.64 -15.95
C ASP A 208 -0.47 -6.25 -15.36
N PHE A 209 -1.23 -6.12 -14.27
CA PHE A 209 -1.33 -4.87 -13.56
C PHE A 209 0.02 -4.43 -12.96
N VAL A 210 0.71 -5.32 -12.24
CA VAL A 210 1.98 -4.96 -11.58
C VAL A 210 3.06 -4.65 -12.60
N MET A 211 3.18 -5.48 -13.65
CA MET A 211 4.13 -5.24 -14.75
C MET A 211 3.89 -3.90 -15.46
N GLY A 212 2.60 -3.52 -15.60
CA GLY A 212 2.24 -2.24 -16.21
C GLY A 212 2.39 -1.04 -15.26
N ALA A 213 2.26 -1.22 -13.95
CA ALA A 213 2.25 -0.13 -12.98
C ALA A 213 3.63 0.22 -12.42
N SER A 214 4.51 -0.78 -12.29
CA SER A 214 5.72 -0.69 -11.46
C SER A 214 6.95 -0.29 -12.26
N ASP A 215 7.82 0.50 -11.62
CA ASP A 215 9.17 0.81 -12.11
C ASP A 215 10.15 -0.32 -11.74
N ARG A 216 9.87 -1.02 -10.63
CA ARG A 216 10.67 -2.13 -10.08
C ARG A 216 9.75 -3.21 -9.52
N ILE A 217 10.17 -4.46 -9.63
CA ILE A 217 9.43 -5.62 -9.13
C ILE A 217 10.34 -6.47 -8.25
N VAL A 218 9.84 -6.78 -7.06
CA VAL A 218 10.44 -7.72 -6.11
C VAL A 218 9.59 -8.98 -6.10
N VAL A 219 10.20 -10.14 -6.33
CA VAL A 219 9.51 -11.42 -6.37
C VAL A 219 9.87 -12.23 -5.14
N MET A 220 8.85 -12.68 -4.42
CA MET A 220 9.01 -13.59 -3.29
C MET A 220 8.57 -15.02 -3.64
N ASN A 221 9.32 -15.99 -3.15
CA ASN A 221 8.92 -17.39 -3.08
C ASN A 221 9.46 -18.02 -1.79
N ASP A 222 8.67 -18.85 -1.12
CA ASP A 222 9.03 -19.58 0.11
C ASP A 222 9.69 -18.68 1.18
N GLY A 223 9.14 -17.48 1.37
CA GLY A 223 9.61 -16.51 2.36
C GLY A 223 10.85 -15.70 1.94
N ARG A 224 11.43 -15.94 0.77
CA ARG A 224 12.66 -15.29 0.29
C ARG A 224 12.40 -14.42 -0.93
N VAL A 225 13.22 -13.40 -1.12
CA VAL A 225 13.30 -12.67 -2.39
C VAL A 225 14.11 -13.49 -3.36
N ILE A 226 13.51 -13.86 -4.50
CA ILE A 226 14.16 -14.67 -5.55
C ILE A 226 14.57 -13.85 -6.76
N ALA A 227 13.91 -12.70 -6.99
CA ALA A 227 14.26 -11.75 -8.05
C ALA A 227 13.92 -10.34 -7.60
N ASP A 228 14.68 -9.36 -8.11
CA ASP A 228 14.50 -7.92 -7.84
C ASP A 228 15.08 -7.15 -9.03
N GLY A 229 14.23 -6.48 -9.81
CA GLY A 229 14.63 -5.80 -11.05
C GLY A 229 13.49 -5.06 -11.72
N THR A 230 13.73 -4.61 -12.94
CA THR A 230 12.71 -4.03 -13.82
C THR A 230 11.65 -5.07 -14.23
N PRO A 231 10.45 -4.66 -14.66
CA PRO A 231 9.44 -5.60 -15.16
C PRO A 231 9.94 -6.54 -16.25
N ASP A 232 10.79 -6.06 -17.18
CA ASP A 232 11.33 -6.88 -18.27
C ASP A 232 12.36 -7.90 -17.79
N GLU A 233 13.24 -7.52 -16.85
CA GLU A 233 14.20 -8.43 -16.22
C GLU A 233 13.49 -9.55 -15.46
N VAL A 234 12.48 -9.22 -14.67
CA VAL A 234 11.72 -10.19 -13.88
C VAL A 234 10.89 -11.13 -14.77
N ARG A 235 10.35 -10.63 -15.89
CA ARG A 235 9.60 -11.45 -16.85
C ARG A 235 10.48 -12.53 -17.50
N GLY A 236 11.76 -12.23 -17.72
CA GLY A 236 12.73 -13.14 -18.32
C GLY A 236 13.46 -14.06 -17.32
N ASP A 237 13.23 -13.93 -16.02
CA ASP A 237 13.92 -14.72 -15.00
C ASP A 237 13.29 -16.11 -14.85
N GLU A 238 14.07 -17.17 -15.18
CA GLU A 238 13.63 -18.56 -15.09
C GLU A 238 13.17 -18.94 -13.68
N ARG A 239 13.80 -18.42 -12.61
CA ARG A 239 13.41 -18.67 -11.22
C ARG A 239 12.00 -18.17 -10.92
N VAL A 240 11.62 -17.05 -11.55
CA VAL A 240 10.26 -16.47 -11.42
C VAL A 240 9.25 -17.35 -12.15
N VAL A 241 9.57 -17.76 -13.39
CA VAL A 241 8.73 -18.66 -14.18
C VAL A 241 8.47 -19.96 -13.42
N ASP A 242 9.52 -20.59 -12.91
CA ASP A 242 9.43 -21.85 -12.16
C ASP A 242 8.61 -21.72 -10.88
N ALA A 243 8.76 -20.61 -10.12
CA ALA A 243 7.99 -20.36 -8.93
C ALA A 243 6.46 -20.28 -9.21
N TYR A 244 6.07 -19.73 -10.36
CA TYR A 244 4.66 -19.64 -10.74
C TYR A 244 4.12 -20.92 -11.39
N LEU A 245 4.96 -21.67 -12.14
CA LEU A 245 4.58 -22.96 -12.74
C LEU A 245 4.50 -24.06 -11.67
N GLY A 246 5.47 -24.12 -10.76
CA GLY A 246 5.49 -25.08 -9.65
C GLY A 246 4.29 -24.93 -8.72
N ALA A 247 3.84 -23.71 -8.49
CA ALA A 247 2.63 -23.44 -7.68
C ALA A 247 1.32 -23.98 -8.29
N ARG A 248 1.27 -24.16 -9.63
CA ARG A 248 0.09 -24.75 -10.31
C ARG A 248 0.00 -26.28 -10.13
N HIS A 249 1.09 -26.94 -9.83
CA HIS A 249 1.11 -28.41 -9.65
C HIS A 249 0.79 -28.87 -8.22
N VAL A 250 0.81 -27.95 -7.24
CA VAL A 250 0.50 -28.27 -5.83
C VAL A 250 -0.99 -28.02 -5.50
N ALA A 251 -1.73 -27.34 -6.38
CA ALA A 251 -3.15 -26.99 -6.19
C ALA A 251 -4.13 -27.92 -6.93
N ALA A 252 -3.67 -29.02 -7.49
CA ALA A 252 -4.46 -30.12 -8.11
C ALA A 252 -4.39 -31.36 -7.24
#